data_55c83ac653699baa09e50d0ae549ad15
#
_entry.id   55c83ac653699baa09e50d0ae549ad15
#
_cell.length_a   1.000
_cell.length_b   1.000
_cell.length_c   1.000
_cell.angle_alpha   90.00
_cell.angle_beta   90.00
_cell.angle_gamma   90.00
#
_symmetry.space_group_name_H-M   'P 1'
#
loop_
_entity.id
_entity.type
_entity.pdbx_description
1 polymer ?
#
loop_
_entity_poly.entity_id
_entity_poly.type
_entity_poly.pdbx_seq_one_letter_code
_entity_poly.pdbx_strand_id
1 'polypeptide(L)'
;IIPLTYLAYRKLVTKSDLPYIFCIGLLGMMQAVIGWYMVKSGLVDRVDVSQYRLSFHLITAFLILGVILRFFVKKNMSNNNIVIAKEEKDESKFFLLLLALTLFQIFYGAYVSGTHSGLLYNTWPAYDQNIIPLNIFGDESLIANFFENGDFIIFFHRTFALVLVLALLFVNYRVFTKEFLYHYRKIILILNILFLIQMLLGIFMTYLNIPWHLALLHQGNSIFIFMILVYLQSYMNFARAKLL
;
A
#
# COMPACT_ATOMS: atom_id res chain seq x y z
N ILE A 1 11.70 22.68 -6.97
CA ILE A 1 13.03 22.94 -7.53
C ILE A 1 13.89 23.78 -6.57
N ILE A 2 13.42 24.95 -6.08
CA ILE A 2 14.19 25.87 -5.21
C ILE A 2 14.79 25.18 -3.97
N PRO A 3 14.07 24.36 -3.17
CA PRO A 3 14.68 23.68 -2.03
C PRO A 3 15.80 22.70 -2.44
N LEU A 4 15.66 22.01 -3.58
CA LEU A 4 16.65 21.05 -4.06
C LEU A 4 17.93 21.73 -4.55
N THR A 5 17.82 22.87 -5.24
CA THR A 5 18.99 23.66 -5.66
C THR A 5 19.72 24.24 -4.45
N TYR A 6 18.99 24.69 -3.41
CA TYR A 6 19.57 25.13 -2.16
C TYR A 6 20.34 23.99 -1.44
N LEU A 7 19.73 22.80 -1.33
CA LEU A 7 20.38 21.63 -0.72
C LEU A 7 21.63 21.18 -1.50
N ALA A 8 21.58 21.24 -2.84
CA ALA A 8 22.74 20.94 -3.69
C ALA A 8 23.85 21.98 -3.49
N TYR A 9 23.51 23.27 -3.45
CA TYR A 9 24.44 24.35 -3.17
C TYR A 9 25.13 24.18 -1.81
N ARG A 10 24.38 23.78 -0.76
CA ARG A 10 24.90 23.48 0.57
C ARG A 10 25.68 22.17 0.64
N LYS A 11 25.89 21.47 -0.47
CA LYS A 11 26.57 20.14 -0.56
C LYS A 11 25.96 19.08 0.36
N LEU A 12 24.67 19.20 0.67
CA LEU A 12 23.93 18.24 1.49
C LEU A 12 23.42 17.06 0.64
N VAL A 13 23.49 17.16 -0.69
CA VAL A 13 23.12 16.11 -1.66
C VAL A 13 24.41 15.48 -2.22
N THR A 14 24.49 14.17 -2.13
CA THR A 14 25.57 13.36 -2.72
C THR A 14 25.16 12.79 -4.06
N LYS A 15 26.13 12.31 -4.86
CA LYS A 15 25.83 11.64 -6.14
C LYS A 15 24.90 10.41 -5.95
N SER A 16 25.00 9.71 -4.83
CA SER A 16 24.15 8.56 -4.52
C SER A 16 22.68 8.94 -4.17
N ASP A 17 22.37 10.21 -3.97
CA ASP A 17 21.04 10.72 -3.68
C ASP A 17 20.27 11.11 -4.95
N LEU A 18 21.02 11.42 -6.04
CA LEU A 18 20.45 11.90 -7.29
C LEU A 18 19.35 10.97 -7.87
N PRO A 19 19.52 9.63 -7.89
CA PRO A 19 18.47 8.74 -8.40
C PRO A 19 17.16 8.86 -7.62
N TYR A 20 17.20 9.04 -6.30
CA TYR A 20 16.00 9.22 -5.47
C TYR A 20 15.32 10.57 -5.77
N ILE A 21 16.12 11.64 -5.84
CA ILE A 21 15.62 12.98 -6.14
C ILE A 21 14.96 13.02 -7.52
N PHE A 22 15.61 12.40 -8.52
CA PHE A 22 15.08 12.29 -9.88
C PHE A 22 13.77 11.48 -9.88
N CYS A 23 13.74 10.33 -9.21
CA CYS A 23 12.56 9.48 -9.13
C CYS A 23 11.38 10.21 -8.45
N ILE A 24 11.62 10.91 -7.33
CA ILE A 24 10.59 11.70 -6.64
C ILE A 24 10.07 12.82 -7.55
N GLY A 25 10.96 13.52 -8.26
CA GLY A 25 10.59 14.56 -9.21
C GLY A 25 9.75 14.04 -10.37
N LEU A 26 10.16 12.91 -10.96
CA LEU A 26 9.42 12.24 -12.04
C LEU A 26 8.04 11.78 -11.60
N LEU A 27 7.97 11.08 -10.46
CA LEU A 27 6.70 10.63 -9.90
C LEU A 27 5.79 11.81 -9.52
N GLY A 28 6.36 12.91 -9.01
CA GLY A 28 5.61 14.14 -8.72
C GLY A 28 5.02 14.79 -9.97
N MET A 29 5.77 14.81 -11.08
CA MET A 29 5.25 15.27 -12.38
C MET A 29 4.15 14.35 -12.89
N MET A 30 4.34 13.03 -12.81
CA MET A 30 3.31 12.05 -13.19
C MET A 30 2.04 12.25 -12.35
N GLN A 31 2.17 12.46 -11.03
CA GLN A 31 1.05 12.71 -10.13
C GLN A 31 0.26 13.95 -10.54
N ALA A 32 0.94 15.04 -10.92
CA ALA A 32 0.30 16.25 -11.38
C ALA A 32 -0.46 16.02 -12.71
N VAL A 33 0.14 15.32 -13.67
CA VAL A 33 -0.49 14.98 -14.96
C VAL A 33 -1.71 14.09 -14.77
N ILE A 34 -1.57 13.01 -13.96
CA ILE A 34 -2.68 12.09 -13.68
C ILE A 34 -3.81 12.83 -12.97
N GLY A 35 -3.51 13.67 -11.97
CA GLY A 35 -4.49 14.46 -11.24
C GLY A 35 -5.23 15.46 -12.16
N TRP A 36 -4.51 16.16 -13.02
CA TRP A 36 -5.11 17.04 -14.02
C TRP A 36 -6.03 16.27 -14.98
N TYR A 37 -5.56 15.12 -15.49
CA TYR A 37 -6.34 14.28 -16.40
C TYR A 37 -7.58 13.68 -15.71
N MET A 38 -7.45 13.32 -14.43
CA MET A 38 -8.56 12.84 -13.60
C MET A 38 -9.70 13.86 -13.53
N VAL A 39 -9.38 15.14 -13.24
CA VAL A 39 -10.36 16.23 -13.13
C VAL A 39 -10.93 16.60 -14.49
N LYS A 40 -10.08 16.82 -15.50
CA LYS A 40 -10.51 17.30 -16.82
C LYS A 40 -11.46 16.36 -17.53
N SER A 41 -11.28 15.07 -17.37
CA SER A 41 -12.06 14.06 -18.09
C SER A 41 -13.28 13.52 -17.32
N GLY A 42 -13.33 13.74 -15.99
CA GLY A 42 -14.48 13.34 -15.16
C GLY A 42 -15.63 14.33 -15.19
N LEU A 43 -15.39 15.58 -15.64
CA LEU A 43 -16.39 16.66 -15.61
C LEU A 43 -17.10 16.92 -16.96
N VAL A 44 -16.75 16.21 -18.03
CA VAL A 44 -17.30 16.44 -19.37
C VAL A 44 -18.50 15.53 -19.62
N ASP A 45 -18.36 14.22 -19.37
CA ASP A 45 -19.39 13.23 -19.72
C ASP A 45 -19.89 12.43 -18.50
N ARG A 46 -19.22 12.52 -17.35
CA ARG A 46 -19.51 11.75 -16.13
C ARG A 46 -19.31 12.62 -14.90
N VAL A 47 -20.18 12.42 -13.89
CA VAL A 47 -20.07 13.10 -12.58
C VAL A 47 -18.94 12.46 -11.75
N ASP A 48 -18.64 11.18 -11.98
CA ASP A 48 -17.69 10.39 -11.21
C ASP A 48 -16.35 10.23 -11.93
N VAL A 49 -15.28 10.18 -11.13
CA VAL A 49 -13.93 9.90 -11.61
C VAL A 49 -13.80 8.42 -12.00
N SER A 50 -13.20 8.13 -13.15
CA SER A 50 -12.94 6.76 -13.58
C SER A 50 -12.10 5.98 -12.54
N GLN A 51 -12.51 4.75 -12.24
CA GLN A 51 -11.81 3.83 -11.34
C GLN A 51 -10.32 3.63 -11.71
N TYR A 52 -9.99 3.60 -13.00
CA TYR A 52 -8.62 3.50 -13.50
C TYR A 52 -7.76 4.68 -13.08
N ARG A 53 -8.25 5.90 -13.29
CA ARG A 53 -7.52 7.13 -13.00
C ARG A 53 -7.36 7.33 -11.50
N LEU A 54 -8.42 7.05 -10.73
CA LEU A 54 -8.40 7.10 -9.27
C LEU A 54 -7.34 6.15 -8.71
N SER A 55 -7.31 4.91 -9.18
CA SER A 55 -6.36 3.89 -8.73
C SER A 55 -4.92 4.24 -9.09
N PHE A 56 -4.67 4.72 -10.31
CA PHE A 56 -3.33 5.16 -10.73
C PHE A 56 -2.87 6.40 -9.96
N HIS A 57 -3.75 7.35 -9.69
CA HIS A 57 -3.43 8.53 -8.89
C HIS A 57 -3.05 8.13 -7.46
N LEU A 58 -3.86 7.29 -6.83
CA LEU A 58 -3.61 6.80 -5.47
C LEU A 58 -2.29 6.02 -5.38
N ILE A 59 -2.06 5.06 -6.29
CA ILE A 59 -0.84 4.24 -6.24
C ILE A 59 0.41 5.09 -6.46
N THR A 60 0.35 6.07 -7.36
CA THR A 60 1.48 6.99 -7.59
C THR A 60 1.79 7.80 -6.33
N ALA A 61 0.78 8.24 -5.57
CA ALA A 61 0.97 8.91 -4.29
C ALA A 61 1.68 8.00 -3.26
N PHE A 62 1.27 6.73 -3.17
CA PHE A 62 1.95 5.74 -2.30
C PHE A 62 3.39 5.46 -2.75
N LEU A 63 3.65 5.40 -4.05
CA LEU A 63 5.01 5.24 -4.58
C LEU A 63 5.90 6.44 -4.22
N ILE A 64 5.40 7.67 -4.35
CA ILE A 64 6.11 8.89 -3.92
C ILE A 64 6.47 8.79 -2.44
N LEU A 65 5.48 8.49 -1.60
CA LEU A 65 5.67 8.31 -0.15
C LEU A 65 6.71 7.22 0.14
N GLY A 66 6.62 6.09 -0.54
CA GLY A 66 7.56 4.97 -0.41
C GLY A 66 8.99 5.35 -0.77
N VAL A 67 9.19 6.07 -1.89
CA VAL A 67 10.52 6.51 -2.33
C VAL A 67 11.12 7.53 -1.36
N ILE A 68 10.30 8.49 -0.87
CA ILE A 68 10.74 9.48 0.14
C ILE A 68 11.16 8.78 1.42
N LEU A 69 10.35 7.88 1.96
CA LEU A 69 10.65 7.17 3.20
C LEU A 69 11.88 6.26 3.02
N ARG A 70 11.98 5.54 1.90
CA ARG A 70 13.15 4.71 1.58
C ARG A 70 14.43 5.54 1.50
N PHE A 71 14.37 6.74 0.90
CA PHE A 71 15.49 7.67 0.85
C PHE A 71 15.88 8.15 2.25
N PHE A 72 14.91 8.51 3.07
CA PHE A 72 15.14 8.90 4.47
C PHE A 72 15.83 7.79 5.27
N VAL A 73 15.33 6.54 5.19
CA VAL A 73 15.92 5.39 5.86
C VAL A 73 17.35 5.16 5.37
N LYS A 74 17.60 5.19 4.07
CA LYS A 74 18.97 5.05 3.51
C LYS A 74 19.95 6.08 4.08
N LYS A 75 19.54 7.35 4.15
CA LYS A 75 20.37 8.43 4.71
C LYS A 75 20.68 8.19 6.18
N ASN A 76 19.68 7.86 6.97
CA ASN A 76 19.84 7.59 8.39
C ASN A 76 20.77 6.39 8.66
N MET A 77 20.61 5.30 7.89
CA MET A 77 21.44 4.10 7.98
C MET A 77 22.90 4.38 7.62
N SER A 78 23.13 5.16 6.56
CA SER A 78 24.47 5.54 6.11
C SER A 78 25.18 6.40 7.15
N ASN A 79 24.49 7.35 7.76
CA ASN A 79 25.06 8.26 8.74
C ASN A 79 25.43 7.55 10.08
N ASN A 80 24.68 6.52 10.45
CA ASN A 80 24.83 5.80 11.72
C ASN A 80 25.63 4.50 11.59
N ASN A 81 26.14 4.15 10.40
CA ASN A 81 26.90 2.91 10.13
C ASN A 81 26.24 1.64 10.71
N ILE A 82 24.92 1.53 10.57
CA ILE A 82 24.17 0.43 11.16
C ILE A 82 24.51 -0.90 10.45
N VAL A 83 24.82 -1.91 11.26
CA VAL A 83 25.17 -3.26 10.82
C VAL A 83 24.16 -4.24 11.40
N ILE A 84 23.67 -5.17 10.58
CA ILE A 84 22.76 -6.25 10.98
C ILE A 84 23.35 -7.61 10.58
N ALA A 85 22.83 -8.69 11.15
CA ALA A 85 23.20 -10.03 10.75
C ALA A 85 22.78 -10.29 9.28
N LYS A 86 23.53 -11.16 8.58
CA LYS A 86 23.21 -11.54 7.21
C LYS A 86 21.83 -12.21 7.13
N GLU A 87 21.52 -13.04 8.13
CA GLU A 87 20.25 -13.75 8.27
C GLU A 87 19.07 -12.78 8.37
N GLU A 88 19.23 -11.66 9.09
CA GLU A 88 18.20 -10.60 9.15
C GLU A 88 17.95 -9.98 7.77
N LYS A 89 19.03 -9.72 7.04
CA LYS A 89 18.94 -9.15 5.70
C LYS A 89 18.22 -10.07 4.73
N ASP A 90 18.42 -11.39 4.85
CA ASP A 90 17.75 -12.39 4.01
C ASP A 90 16.24 -12.46 4.25
N GLU A 91 15.76 -12.01 5.42
CA GLU A 91 14.33 -11.92 5.73
C GLU A 91 13.64 -10.72 5.04
N SER A 92 14.39 -9.75 4.55
CA SER A 92 13.84 -8.54 3.88
C SER A 92 12.92 -8.86 2.70
N LYS A 93 13.10 -10.01 2.04
CA LYS A 93 12.26 -10.48 0.93
C LYS A 93 10.81 -10.76 1.35
N PHE A 94 10.58 -11.23 2.57
CA PHE A 94 9.23 -11.50 3.06
C PHE A 94 8.48 -10.19 3.39
N PHE A 95 9.20 -9.19 3.90
CA PHE A 95 8.66 -7.84 4.06
C PHE A 95 8.39 -7.17 2.70
N LEU A 96 9.25 -7.41 1.70
CA LEU A 96 9.02 -6.94 0.34
C LEU A 96 7.77 -7.58 -0.28
N LEU A 97 7.58 -8.89 -0.08
CA LEU A 97 6.38 -9.58 -0.55
C LEU A 97 5.12 -9.02 0.11
N LEU A 98 5.12 -8.88 1.45
CA LEU A 98 3.98 -8.32 2.18
C LEU A 98 3.69 -6.87 1.75
N LEU A 99 4.73 -6.07 1.51
CA LEU A 99 4.63 -4.71 0.99
C LEU A 99 3.99 -4.69 -0.40
N ALA A 100 4.43 -5.57 -1.32
CA ALA A 100 3.89 -5.66 -2.67
C ALA A 100 2.40 -6.08 -2.67
N LEU A 101 2.04 -7.08 -1.86
CA LEU A 101 0.65 -7.50 -1.68
C LEU A 101 -0.21 -6.38 -1.08
N THR A 102 0.31 -5.65 -0.08
CA THR A 102 -0.39 -4.50 0.52
C THR A 102 -0.60 -3.39 -0.51
N LEU A 103 0.40 -3.08 -1.33
CA LEU A 103 0.30 -2.07 -2.37
C LEU A 103 -0.75 -2.47 -3.43
N PHE A 104 -0.80 -3.73 -3.80
CA PHE A 104 -1.82 -4.27 -4.70
C PHE A 104 -3.24 -4.17 -4.08
N GLN A 105 -3.39 -4.49 -2.79
CA GLN A 105 -4.67 -4.33 -2.08
C GLN A 105 -5.15 -2.88 -2.04
N ILE A 106 -4.22 -1.92 -1.84
CA ILE A 106 -4.51 -0.49 -1.86
C ILE A 106 -4.98 -0.06 -3.26
N PHE A 107 -4.26 -0.47 -4.32
CA PHE A 107 -4.64 -0.23 -5.70
C PHE A 107 -6.04 -0.75 -5.99
N TYR A 108 -6.31 -1.99 -5.60
CA TYR A 108 -7.61 -2.62 -5.85
C TYR A 108 -8.73 -2.03 -4.96
N GLY A 109 -8.39 -1.53 -3.75
CA GLY A 109 -9.32 -0.77 -2.92
C GLY A 109 -9.78 0.55 -3.57
N ALA A 110 -8.92 1.19 -4.37
CA ALA A 110 -9.31 2.36 -5.17
C ALA A 110 -10.28 1.98 -6.31
N TYR A 111 -10.18 0.76 -6.86
CA TYR A 111 -11.18 0.22 -7.79
C TYR A 111 -12.54 0.05 -7.13
N VAL A 112 -12.60 -0.53 -5.92
CA VAL A 112 -13.84 -0.66 -5.13
C VAL A 112 -14.49 0.71 -4.93
N SER A 113 -13.69 1.74 -4.63
CA SER A 113 -14.18 3.12 -4.47
C SER A 113 -14.67 3.71 -5.79
N GLY A 114 -13.89 3.59 -6.86
CA GLY A 114 -14.18 4.19 -8.17
C GLY A 114 -15.33 3.53 -8.93
N THR A 115 -15.64 2.25 -8.64
CA THR A 115 -16.79 1.51 -9.19
C THR A 115 -18.01 1.53 -8.28
N HIS A 116 -17.90 2.14 -7.09
CA HIS A 116 -18.93 2.07 -6.04
C HIS A 116 -19.31 0.63 -5.61
N SER A 117 -18.49 -0.37 -5.94
CA SER A 117 -18.76 -1.79 -5.65
C SER A 117 -18.91 -2.08 -4.16
N GLY A 118 -18.32 -1.25 -3.30
CA GLY A 118 -18.49 -1.37 -1.86
C GLY A 118 -19.92 -1.16 -1.37
N LEU A 119 -20.79 -0.52 -2.16
CA LEU A 119 -22.19 -0.27 -1.85
C LEU A 119 -23.12 -1.40 -2.30
N LEU A 120 -22.63 -2.39 -3.08
CA LEU A 120 -23.45 -3.48 -3.60
C LEU A 120 -23.97 -4.40 -2.50
N TYR A 121 -23.20 -4.58 -1.42
CA TYR A 121 -23.51 -5.50 -0.33
C TYR A 121 -23.22 -4.84 1.03
N ASN A 122 -24.23 -4.75 1.88
CA ASN A 122 -24.09 -4.23 3.25
C ASN A 122 -23.92 -5.32 4.32
N THR A 123 -23.56 -6.52 3.91
CA THR A 123 -23.36 -7.71 4.76
C THR A 123 -21.91 -8.19 4.72
N TRP A 124 -21.46 -8.84 5.79
CA TRP A 124 -20.15 -9.47 5.91
C TRP A 124 -20.24 -10.65 6.89
N PRO A 125 -19.58 -11.81 6.64
CA PRO A 125 -18.70 -12.15 5.52
C PRO A 125 -19.46 -12.50 4.23
N ALA A 126 -20.75 -12.76 4.31
CA ALA A 126 -21.60 -13.11 3.16
C ALA A 126 -21.92 -11.89 2.27
N TYR A 127 -22.42 -12.18 1.10
CA TYR A 127 -22.97 -11.24 0.12
C TYR A 127 -24.49 -11.45 0.09
N ASP A 128 -25.19 -10.71 0.96
CA ASP A 128 -26.59 -10.94 1.36
C ASP A 128 -26.78 -12.37 1.90
N GLN A 129 -27.51 -13.23 1.20
CA GLN A 129 -27.74 -14.62 1.60
C GLN A 129 -26.72 -15.61 1.02
N ASN A 130 -25.72 -15.15 0.24
CA ASN A 130 -24.78 -15.99 -0.47
C ASN A 130 -23.37 -15.84 0.08
N ILE A 131 -22.59 -16.92 0.08
CA ILE A 131 -21.16 -16.91 0.43
C ILE A 131 -20.34 -16.25 -0.69
N ILE A 132 -20.77 -16.36 -1.93
CA ILE A 132 -20.14 -15.79 -3.13
C ILE A 132 -21.22 -14.97 -3.87
N PRO A 133 -20.90 -13.79 -4.41
CA PRO A 133 -21.83 -13.01 -5.22
C PRO A 133 -22.40 -13.84 -6.39
N LEU A 134 -23.67 -13.66 -6.70
CA LEU A 134 -24.35 -14.47 -7.74
C LEU A 134 -23.80 -14.19 -9.15
N ASN A 135 -23.41 -12.93 -9.44
CA ASN A 135 -22.95 -12.52 -10.76
C ASN A 135 -21.41 -12.33 -10.82
N ILE A 136 -20.66 -13.08 -10.00
CA ILE A 136 -19.21 -12.96 -9.92
C ILE A 136 -18.49 -13.21 -11.26
N PHE A 137 -19.05 -14.09 -12.10
CA PHE A 137 -18.63 -14.32 -13.47
C PHE A 137 -19.80 -13.91 -14.38
N GLY A 138 -19.89 -12.61 -14.70
CA GLY A 138 -20.84 -12.13 -15.70
C GLY A 138 -20.56 -12.75 -17.08
N ASP A 139 -21.35 -12.37 -18.07
CA ASP A 139 -21.22 -12.88 -19.45
C ASP A 139 -19.94 -12.42 -20.16
N GLU A 140 -19.04 -11.71 -19.47
CA GLU A 140 -17.82 -11.13 -20.00
C GLU A 140 -16.57 -11.99 -19.75
N SER A 141 -15.45 -11.62 -20.39
CA SER A 141 -14.16 -12.27 -20.16
C SER A 141 -13.69 -12.12 -18.72
N LEU A 142 -12.84 -13.05 -18.24
CA LEU A 142 -12.25 -12.96 -16.89
C LEU A 142 -11.54 -11.61 -16.64
N ILE A 143 -10.87 -11.07 -17.65
CA ILE A 143 -10.19 -9.76 -17.56
C ILE A 143 -11.21 -8.65 -17.37
N ALA A 144 -12.31 -8.65 -18.15
CA ALA A 144 -13.36 -7.65 -18.00
C ALA A 144 -14.04 -7.75 -16.64
N ASN A 145 -14.33 -8.96 -16.15
CA ASN A 145 -14.86 -9.15 -14.79
C ASN A 145 -13.94 -8.57 -13.72
N PHE A 146 -12.61 -8.76 -13.85
CA PHE A 146 -11.63 -8.26 -12.90
C PHE A 146 -11.61 -6.72 -12.80
N PHE A 147 -11.94 -6.01 -13.86
CA PHE A 147 -11.82 -4.54 -13.92
C PHE A 147 -13.16 -3.79 -13.99
N GLU A 148 -14.24 -4.44 -14.42
CA GLU A 148 -15.53 -3.77 -14.68
C GLU A 148 -16.70 -4.38 -13.91
N ASN A 149 -16.64 -5.66 -13.50
CA ASN A 149 -17.72 -6.30 -12.77
C ASN A 149 -17.65 -5.95 -11.27
N GLY A 150 -18.62 -5.19 -10.77
CA GLY A 150 -18.68 -4.76 -9.37
C GLY A 150 -18.73 -5.92 -8.38
N ASP A 151 -19.43 -7.00 -8.67
CA ASP A 151 -19.53 -8.21 -7.85
C ASP A 151 -18.17 -8.89 -7.72
N PHE A 152 -17.44 -9.04 -8.84
CA PHE A 152 -16.10 -9.59 -8.83
C PHE A 152 -15.12 -8.67 -8.06
N ILE A 153 -15.21 -7.37 -8.28
CA ILE A 153 -14.31 -6.39 -7.67
C ILE A 153 -14.43 -6.43 -6.15
N ILE A 154 -15.63 -6.38 -5.59
CA ILE A 154 -15.82 -6.43 -4.13
C ILE A 154 -15.46 -7.80 -3.54
N PHE A 155 -15.81 -8.89 -4.23
CA PHE A 155 -15.44 -10.24 -3.82
C PHE A 155 -13.91 -10.40 -3.78
N PHE A 156 -13.23 -9.99 -4.83
CA PHE A 156 -11.78 -10.09 -4.92
C PHE A 156 -11.09 -9.25 -3.83
N HIS A 157 -11.54 -8.00 -3.62
CA HIS A 157 -11.00 -7.13 -2.57
C HIS A 157 -11.09 -7.76 -1.19
N ARG A 158 -12.25 -8.32 -0.82
CA ARG A 158 -12.47 -8.99 0.48
C ARG A 158 -11.66 -10.28 0.61
N THR A 159 -11.62 -11.08 -0.44
CA THR A 159 -10.85 -12.35 -0.47
C THR A 159 -9.35 -12.09 -0.42
N PHE A 160 -8.85 -11.11 -1.17
CA PHE A 160 -7.43 -10.76 -1.15
C PHE A 160 -6.98 -10.19 0.20
N ALA A 161 -7.87 -9.53 0.95
CA ALA A 161 -7.59 -9.14 2.33
C ALA A 161 -7.28 -10.35 3.23
N LEU A 162 -7.94 -11.51 3.02
CA LEU A 162 -7.61 -12.75 3.74
C LEU A 162 -6.22 -13.29 3.34
N VAL A 163 -5.85 -13.19 2.07
CA VAL A 163 -4.48 -13.53 1.60
C VAL A 163 -3.44 -12.67 2.32
N LEU A 164 -3.72 -11.37 2.48
CA LEU A 164 -2.85 -10.47 3.25
C LEU A 164 -2.73 -10.89 4.72
N VAL A 165 -3.82 -11.30 5.35
CA VAL A 165 -3.80 -11.82 6.73
C VAL A 165 -2.91 -13.07 6.81
N LEU A 166 -3.03 -14.00 5.88
CA LEU A 166 -2.17 -15.19 5.83
C LEU A 166 -0.69 -14.82 5.63
N ALA A 167 -0.39 -13.88 4.74
CA ALA A 167 0.97 -13.39 4.54
C ALA A 167 1.53 -12.70 5.80
N LEU A 168 0.71 -11.93 6.50
CA LEU A 168 1.07 -11.31 7.78
C LEU A 168 1.33 -12.37 8.87
N LEU A 169 0.48 -13.39 8.98
CA LEU A 169 0.66 -14.50 9.91
C LEU A 169 1.97 -15.27 9.63
N PHE A 170 2.31 -15.47 8.36
CA PHE A 170 3.58 -16.06 7.96
C PHE A 170 4.77 -15.19 8.43
N VAL A 171 4.72 -13.87 8.23
CA VAL A 171 5.75 -12.93 8.71
C VAL A 171 5.83 -12.98 10.25
N ASN A 172 4.70 -13.02 10.95
CA ASN A 172 4.65 -13.19 12.40
C ASN A 172 5.38 -14.46 12.82
N TYR A 173 5.04 -15.60 12.23
CA TYR A 173 5.71 -16.87 12.52
C TYR A 173 7.23 -16.74 12.38
N ARG A 174 7.73 -16.12 11.28
CA ARG A 174 9.17 -15.89 11.07
C ARG A 174 9.79 -15.04 12.18
N VAL A 175 9.15 -13.93 12.56
CA VAL A 175 9.69 -12.96 13.52
C VAL A 175 9.65 -13.51 14.95
N PHE A 176 8.62 -14.27 15.32
CA PHE A 176 8.47 -14.75 16.68
C PHE A 176 9.22 -16.04 16.96
N THR A 177 9.55 -16.85 15.92
CA THR A 177 10.31 -18.09 16.07
C THR A 177 11.83 -17.90 15.96
N LYS A 178 12.30 -16.82 15.33
CA LYS A 178 13.72 -16.57 15.13
C LYS A 178 14.25 -15.55 16.15
N GLU A 179 15.24 -15.94 16.93
CA GLU A 179 15.81 -15.09 17.97
C GLU A 179 16.47 -13.82 17.42
N PHE A 180 17.18 -13.93 16.31
CA PHE A 180 17.84 -12.78 15.67
C PHE A 180 16.87 -11.69 15.19
N LEU A 181 15.55 -11.97 15.11
CA LEU A 181 14.51 -11.00 14.77
C LEU A 181 13.79 -10.42 16.01
N TYR A 182 14.25 -10.74 17.22
CA TYR A 182 13.58 -10.33 18.47
C TYR A 182 13.28 -8.82 18.54
N HIS A 183 14.18 -7.98 18.10
CA HIS A 183 14.03 -6.53 18.17
C HIS A 183 12.96 -5.98 17.20
N TYR A 184 12.52 -6.76 16.21
CA TYR A 184 11.41 -6.36 15.33
C TYR A 184 10.03 -6.70 15.92
N ARG A 185 9.93 -7.51 16.97
CA ARG A 185 8.64 -7.99 17.52
C ARG A 185 7.71 -6.86 17.91
N LYS A 186 8.22 -5.77 18.51
CA LYS A 186 7.37 -4.63 18.90
C LYS A 186 6.72 -3.95 17.70
N ILE A 187 7.47 -3.69 16.64
CA ILE A 187 6.95 -3.03 15.44
C ILE A 187 5.99 -3.97 14.68
N ILE A 188 6.22 -5.28 14.72
CA ILE A 188 5.29 -6.27 14.16
C ILE A 188 3.99 -6.34 14.96
N LEU A 189 4.02 -6.21 16.29
CA LEU A 189 2.79 -6.10 17.09
C LEU A 189 1.98 -4.84 16.72
N ILE A 190 2.64 -3.70 16.53
CA ILE A 190 1.97 -2.47 16.05
C ILE A 190 1.36 -2.73 14.66
N LEU A 191 2.10 -3.37 13.76
CA LEU A 191 1.61 -3.71 12.43
C LEU A 191 0.37 -4.61 12.50
N ASN A 192 0.36 -5.61 13.39
CA ASN A 192 -0.80 -6.49 13.60
C ASN A 192 -2.03 -5.70 14.08
N ILE A 193 -1.86 -4.76 15.00
CA ILE A 193 -2.93 -3.88 15.47
C ILE A 193 -3.48 -3.04 14.31
N LEU A 194 -2.62 -2.46 13.48
CA LEU A 194 -3.05 -1.67 12.33
C LEU A 194 -3.79 -2.51 11.28
N PHE A 195 -3.34 -3.75 11.02
CA PHE A 195 -4.06 -4.67 10.13
C PHE A 195 -5.43 -5.07 10.71
N LEU A 196 -5.52 -5.30 12.02
CA LEU A 196 -6.79 -5.57 12.68
C LEU A 196 -7.74 -4.36 12.56
N ILE A 197 -7.25 -3.15 12.83
CA ILE A 197 -8.01 -1.90 12.67
C ILE A 197 -8.46 -1.75 11.21
N GLN A 198 -7.59 -2.03 10.23
CA GLN A 198 -7.89 -1.96 8.80
C GLN A 198 -9.06 -2.88 8.43
N MET A 199 -9.03 -4.12 8.92
CA MET A 199 -10.08 -5.10 8.67
C MET A 199 -11.40 -4.68 9.33
N LEU A 200 -11.36 -4.26 10.60
CA LEU A 200 -12.55 -3.80 11.31
C LEU A 200 -13.17 -2.57 10.63
N LEU A 201 -12.37 -1.58 10.24
CA LEU A 201 -12.86 -0.41 9.50
C LEU A 201 -13.56 -0.83 8.20
N GLY A 202 -12.98 -1.78 7.44
CA GLY A 202 -13.60 -2.31 6.22
C GLY A 202 -14.95 -2.98 6.49
N ILE A 203 -15.04 -3.80 7.56
CA ILE A 203 -16.27 -4.48 7.96
C ILE A 203 -17.33 -3.46 8.39
N PHE A 204 -16.97 -2.51 9.26
CA PHE A 204 -17.93 -1.49 9.73
C PHE A 204 -18.40 -0.58 8.59
N MET A 205 -17.52 -0.22 7.66
CA MET A 205 -17.93 0.52 6.45
C MET A 205 -19.01 -0.22 5.66
N THR A 206 -18.88 -1.54 5.50
CA THR A 206 -19.86 -2.36 4.80
C THR A 206 -21.23 -2.27 5.45
N TYR A 207 -21.32 -2.48 6.79
CA TYR A 207 -22.60 -2.41 7.50
C TYR A 207 -23.25 -1.03 7.53
N LEU A 208 -22.45 0.04 7.46
CA LEU A 208 -22.90 1.42 7.58
C LEU A 208 -23.05 2.14 6.22
N ASN A 209 -23.08 1.40 5.11
CA ASN A 209 -23.18 1.97 3.75
C ASN A 209 -22.06 3.01 3.44
N ILE A 210 -20.85 2.71 3.83
CA ILE A 210 -19.60 3.44 3.51
C ILE A 210 -19.66 4.93 3.85
N PRO A 211 -19.84 5.30 5.13
CA PRO A 211 -19.80 6.70 5.52
C PRO A 211 -18.39 7.28 5.28
N TRP A 212 -18.32 8.49 4.73
CA TRP A 212 -17.07 9.12 4.27
C TRP A 212 -15.97 9.19 5.35
N HIS A 213 -16.33 9.39 6.62
CA HIS A 213 -15.35 9.46 7.72
C HIS A 213 -14.69 8.10 7.99
N LEU A 214 -15.42 6.98 7.90
CA LEU A 214 -14.83 5.65 8.01
C LEU A 214 -13.97 5.31 6.77
N ALA A 215 -14.40 5.72 5.58
CA ALA A 215 -13.59 5.58 4.37
C ALA A 215 -12.26 6.34 4.49
N LEU A 216 -12.28 7.57 5.04
CA LEU A 216 -11.09 8.36 5.31
C LEU A 216 -10.18 7.69 6.35
N LEU A 217 -10.73 7.13 7.43
CA LEU A 217 -9.96 6.41 8.44
C LEU A 217 -9.35 5.13 7.87
N HIS A 218 -10.10 4.37 7.08
CA HIS A 218 -9.62 3.16 6.41
C HIS A 218 -8.45 3.47 5.46
N GLN A 219 -8.59 4.52 4.63
CA GLN A 219 -7.53 4.99 3.75
C GLN A 219 -6.32 5.51 4.56
N GLY A 220 -6.54 6.30 5.60
CA GLY A 220 -5.50 6.84 6.46
C GLY A 220 -4.70 5.75 7.18
N ASN A 221 -5.39 4.73 7.71
CA ASN A 221 -4.73 3.60 8.37
C ASN A 221 -3.84 2.79 7.39
N SER A 222 -4.26 2.66 6.12
CA SER A 222 -3.45 1.99 5.10
C SER A 222 -2.10 2.69 4.85
N ILE A 223 -2.03 4.01 5.02
CA ILE A 223 -0.77 4.78 4.93
C ILE A 223 0.21 4.35 6.02
N PHE A 224 -0.25 4.21 7.27
CA PHE A 224 0.62 3.77 8.37
C PHE A 224 1.12 2.34 8.17
N ILE A 225 0.26 1.41 7.74
CA ILE A 225 0.66 0.04 7.39
C ILE A 225 1.75 0.07 6.33
N PHE A 226 1.53 0.79 5.24
CA PHE A 226 2.47 0.91 4.14
C PHE A 226 3.81 1.51 4.59
N MET A 227 3.78 2.59 5.38
CA MET A 227 5.01 3.23 5.89
C MET A 227 5.84 2.29 6.75
N ILE A 228 5.21 1.52 7.65
CA ILE A 228 5.92 0.54 8.48
C ILE A 228 6.57 -0.54 7.62
N LEU A 229 5.87 -1.05 6.61
CA LEU A 229 6.41 -2.07 5.71
C LEU A 229 7.58 -1.54 4.86
N VAL A 230 7.46 -0.31 4.32
CA VAL A 230 8.56 0.36 3.59
C VAL A 230 9.76 0.58 4.51
N TYR A 231 9.52 1.01 5.76
CA TYR A 231 10.58 1.20 6.76
C TYR A 231 11.31 -0.10 7.03
N LEU A 232 10.60 -1.18 7.40
CA LEU A 232 11.19 -2.47 7.74
C LEU A 232 11.99 -3.05 6.58
N GLN A 233 11.40 -3.07 5.38
CA GLN A 233 12.06 -3.57 4.18
C GLN A 233 13.32 -2.76 3.84
N SER A 234 13.23 -1.43 3.93
CA SER A 234 14.35 -0.54 3.63
C SER A 234 15.44 -0.65 4.68
N TYR A 235 15.08 -0.74 5.96
CA TYR A 235 16.02 -0.91 7.06
C TYR A 235 16.87 -2.17 6.87
N MET A 236 16.24 -3.33 6.70
CA MET A 236 16.94 -4.59 6.48
C MET A 236 17.78 -4.59 5.19
N ASN A 237 17.30 -3.92 4.13
CA ASN A 237 18.00 -3.92 2.84
C ASN A 237 19.24 -3.01 2.83
N PHE A 238 19.18 -1.84 3.47
CA PHE A 238 20.28 -0.86 3.46
C PHE A 238 21.32 -1.06 4.57
N ALA A 239 20.97 -1.74 5.65
CA ALA A 239 21.94 -2.08 6.68
C ALA A 239 23.10 -2.89 6.09
N ARG A 240 24.31 -2.62 6.57
CA ARG A 240 25.47 -3.42 6.20
C ARG A 240 25.35 -4.82 6.81
N ALA A 241 25.58 -5.85 6.00
CA ALA A 241 25.68 -7.20 6.56
C ALA A 241 26.96 -7.33 7.37
N LYS A 242 26.87 -7.87 8.59
CA LYS A 242 28.02 -8.26 9.37
C LYS A 242 28.72 -9.42 8.61
N LEU A 243 29.95 -9.20 8.20
CA LEU A 243 30.82 -10.29 7.71
C LEU A 243 31.23 -11.09 8.96
N LEU A 244 30.91 -12.39 8.95
CA LEU A 244 31.35 -13.35 9.95
C LEU A 244 32.84 -13.58 9.82
#